data_1eb9a9cb211a7b7d8e6d3e72bb15724f
#
_entry.id   1eb9a9cb211a7b7d8e6d3e72bb15724f
#
_cell.length_a   1.000
_cell.length_b   1.000
_cell.length_c   1.000
_cell.angle_alpha   90.00
_cell.angle_beta   90.00
_cell.angle_gamma   90.00
#
_symmetry.space_group_name_H-M   'P 1'
#
loop_
_entity.id
_entity.type
_entity.pdbx_description
1 polymer ?
#
loop_
_entity_poly.entity_id
_entity_poly.type
_entity_poly.pdbx_seq_one_letter_code
_entity_poly.pdbx_strand_id
1 'polypeptide(L)'
;MSRRHSAEKREIHPDAKFGDITLTKFMNSIMYDGKKSVAEQIVYGAFDVIESKLRTDPLPVFQQALDNVAPAIEVRSRRVGGATYQVPVEVRPERRQALAIRWLITAARGRNDKTMVDRLSNELIDASNNRGNAVKKREDTHRMAEANRAFSHYRW
;
A
#
# COMPACT_ATOMS: atom_id res chain seq x y z
N MET A 1 4.02 25.93 6.86
CA MET A 1 4.50 24.72 7.58
C MET A 1 4.38 24.92 9.08
N SER A 2 3.83 23.93 9.76
CA SER A 2 3.76 23.96 11.22
C SER A 2 5.10 23.56 11.84
N ARG A 3 5.71 24.46 12.62
CA ARG A 3 6.97 24.21 13.32
C ARG A 3 6.76 23.82 14.79
N ARG A 4 5.60 24.17 15.38
CA ARG A 4 5.32 24.01 16.81
C ARG A 4 4.45 22.79 17.12
N HIS A 5 3.67 22.35 16.17
CA HIS A 5 2.79 21.17 16.31
C HIS A 5 2.62 20.47 14.97
N SER A 6 2.26 19.22 15.00
CA SER A 6 1.88 18.47 13.78
C SER A 6 0.51 18.95 13.29
N ALA A 7 0.28 18.85 11.98
CA ALA A 7 -1.02 19.16 11.41
C ALA A 7 -2.10 18.22 11.98
N GLU A 8 -3.29 18.78 12.20
CA GLU A 8 -4.44 17.98 12.61
C GLU A 8 -4.81 16.97 11.50
N LYS A 9 -5.10 15.75 11.89
CA LYS A 9 -5.55 14.72 10.97
C LYS A 9 -7.01 14.97 10.60
N ARG A 10 -7.29 15.10 9.30
CA ARG A 10 -8.68 15.21 8.82
C ARG A 10 -9.42 13.91 9.06
N GLU A 11 -10.67 14.03 9.46
CA GLU A 11 -11.57 12.89 9.55
C GLU A 11 -11.86 12.33 8.15
N ILE A 12 -11.79 11.01 8.03
CA ILE A 12 -12.09 10.30 6.78
C ILE A 12 -13.34 9.47 7.02
N HIS A 13 -14.35 9.70 6.19
CA HIS A 13 -15.60 8.96 6.27
C HIS A 13 -15.49 7.61 5.54
N PRO A 14 -16.16 6.56 6.04
CA PRO A 14 -16.21 5.28 5.34
C PRO A 14 -16.85 5.43 3.96
N ASP A 15 -16.52 4.52 3.04
CA ASP A 15 -17.11 4.53 1.72
C ASP A 15 -18.60 4.15 1.74
N ALA A 16 -19.32 4.57 0.70
CA ALA A 16 -20.78 4.43 0.65
C ALA A 16 -21.25 2.97 0.47
N LYS A 17 -20.48 2.12 -0.19
CA LYS A 17 -20.88 0.75 -0.51
C LYS A 17 -20.48 -0.28 0.54
N PHE A 18 -19.26 -0.19 1.07
CA PHE A 18 -18.69 -1.19 1.98
C PHE A 18 -18.52 -0.68 3.40
N GLY A 19 -18.63 0.62 3.62
CA GLY A 19 -18.47 1.21 4.94
C GLY A 19 -17.06 1.09 5.53
N ASP A 20 -16.02 1.00 4.69
CA ASP A 20 -14.63 0.78 5.09
C ASP A 20 -13.79 2.05 4.92
N ILE A 21 -13.18 2.50 6.02
CA ILE A 21 -12.30 3.69 6.04
C ILE A 21 -11.02 3.45 5.25
N THR A 22 -10.47 2.25 5.32
CA THR A 22 -9.26 1.89 4.57
C THR A 22 -9.49 1.95 3.06
N LEU A 23 -10.68 1.53 2.62
CA LEU A 23 -11.08 1.63 1.22
C LEU A 23 -11.18 3.08 0.77
N THR A 24 -11.70 3.97 1.59
CA THR A 24 -11.73 5.41 1.30
C THR A 24 -10.31 5.99 1.19
N LYS A 25 -9.40 5.59 2.09
CA LYS A 25 -7.98 5.97 1.99
C LYS A 25 -7.34 5.49 0.69
N PHE A 26 -7.68 4.29 0.26
CA PHE A 26 -7.22 3.72 -1.00
C PHE A 26 -7.72 4.53 -2.20
N MET A 27 -9.01 4.87 -2.23
CA MET A 27 -9.61 5.71 -3.27
C MET A 27 -8.94 7.09 -3.34
N ASN A 28 -8.71 7.72 -2.20
CA ASN A 28 -8.02 9.01 -2.12
C ASN A 28 -6.58 8.93 -2.65
N SER A 29 -5.91 7.80 -2.46
CA SER A 29 -4.53 7.58 -2.92
C SER A 29 -4.43 7.29 -4.41
N ILE A 30 -5.43 6.63 -5.00
CA ILE A 30 -5.46 6.35 -6.44
C ILE A 30 -5.92 7.55 -7.27
N MET A 31 -6.57 8.50 -6.64
CA MET A 31 -7.14 9.69 -7.27
C MET A 31 -6.06 10.59 -7.88
N TYR A 32 -6.32 11.10 -9.09
CA TYR A 32 -5.56 12.17 -9.75
C TYR A 32 -6.40 13.44 -9.87
N ASP A 33 -5.77 14.59 -9.72
CA ASP A 33 -6.36 15.91 -9.96
C ASP A 33 -7.70 16.16 -9.23
N GLY A 34 -7.87 15.53 -8.07
CA GLY A 34 -9.11 15.65 -7.31
C GLY A 34 -10.32 14.96 -7.93
N LYS A 35 -10.14 14.15 -8.95
CA LYS A 35 -11.23 13.43 -9.65
C LYS A 35 -11.68 12.21 -8.86
N LYS A 36 -12.36 12.44 -7.75
CA LYS A 36 -12.76 11.37 -6.82
C LYS A 36 -13.78 10.41 -7.43
N SER A 37 -14.73 10.90 -8.23
CA SER A 37 -15.72 10.04 -8.89
C SER A 37 -15.07 9.01 -9.81
N VAL A 38 -14.01 9.39 -10.50
CA VAL A 38 -13.23 8.46 -11.36
C VAL A 38 -12.52 7.42 -10.50
N ALA A 39 -11.91 7.81 -9.39
CA ALA A 39 -11.26 6.90 -8.47
C ALA A 39 -12.27 5.89 -7.88
N GLU A 40 -13.45 6.33 -7.50
CA GLU A 40 -14.53 5.46 -7.02
C GLU A 40 -14.97 4.47 -8.08
N GLN A 41 -15.15 4.91 -9.33
CA GLN A 41 -15.50 4.03 -10.45
C GLN A 41 -14.45 2.96 -10.69
N ILE A 42 -13.18 3.31 -10.62
CA ILE A 42 -12.07 2.36 -10.79
C ILE A 42 -12.09 1.32 -9.67
N VAL A 43 -12.20 1.73 -8.43
CA VAL A 43 -12.16 0.83 -7.27
C VAL A 43 -13.40 -0.07 -7.23
N TYR A 44 -14.58 0.48 -7.39
CA TYR A 44 -15.81 -0.31 -7.42
C TYR A 44 -15.87 -1.24 -8.63
N GLY A 45 -15.43 -0.78 -9.79
CA GLY A 45 -15.30 -1.62 -10.98
C GLY A 45 -14.33 -2.77 -10.79
N ALA A 46 -13.19 -2.52 -10.14
CA ALA A 46 -12.23 -3.58 -9.79
C ALA A 46 -12.84 -4.60 -8.82
N PHE A 47 -13.61 -4.14 -7.84
CA PHE A 47 -14.30 -5.03 -6.91
C PHE A 47 -15.36 -5.89 -7.59
N ASP A 48 -16.13 -5.32 -8.54
CA ASP A 48 -17.09 -6.09 -9.35
C ASP A 48 -16.38 -7.18 -10.16
N VAL A 49 -15.23 -6.88 -10.73
CA VAL A 49 -14.41 -7.87 -11.47
C VAL A 49 -13.90 -8.98 -10.54
N ILE A 50 -13.44 -8.63 -9.34
CA ILE A 50 -12.97 -9.60 -8.34
C ILE A 50 -14.12 -10.51 -7.92
N GLU A 51 -15.29 -9.97 -7.64
CA GLU A 51 -16.47 -10.75 -7.28
C GLU A 51 -16.87 -11.72 -8.40
N SER A 52 -16.85 -11.26 -9.66
CA SER A 52 -17.16 -12.09 -10.82
C SER A 52 -16.16 -13.22 -11.04
N LYS A 53 -14.86 -12.93 -10.86
CA LYS A 53 -13.79 -13.91 -11.08
C LYS A 53 -13.67 -14.94 -9.96
N LEU A 54 -13.73 -14.49 -8.71
CA LEU A 54 -13.51 -15.34 -7.54
C LEU A 54 -14.80 -15.83 -6.90
N ARG A 55 -15.96 -15.29 -7.27
CA ARG A 55 -17.27 -15.61 -6.71
C ARG A 55 -17.31 -15.49 -5.17
N THR A 56 -16.59 -14.52 -4.65
CA THR A 56 -16.50 -14.22 -3.23
C THR A 56 -16.64 -12.71 -3.00
N ASP A 57 -16.90 -12.31 -1.74
CA ASP A 57 -16.93 -10.90 -1.39
C ASP A 57 -15.55 -10.25 -1.69
N PRO A 58 -15.50 -9.14 -2.42
CA PRO A 58 -14.25 -8.48 -2.78
C PRO A 58 -13.54 -7.78 -1.61
N LEU A 59 -14.27 -7.34 -0.57
CA LEU A 59 -13.67 -6.63 0.55
C LEU A 59 -12.64 -7.46 1.33
N PRO A 60 -12.91 -8.73 1.70
CA PRO A 60 -11.89 -9.60 2.30
C PRO A 60 -10.67 -9.81 1.41
N VAL A 61 -10.85 -9.91 0.10
CA VAL A 61 -9.73 -10.03 -0.86
C VAL A 61 -8.86 -8.79 -0.83
N PHE A 62 -9.46 -7.62 -0.82
CA PHE A 62 -8.76 -6.34 -0.68
C PHE A 62 -7.99 -6.25 0.63
N GLN A 63 -8.60 -6.60 1.74
CA GLN A 63 -7.95 -6.59 3.07
C GLN A 63 -6.78 -7.57 3.11
N GLN A 64 -6.96 -8.76 2.57
CA GLN A 64 -5.89 -9.77 2.49
C GLN A 64 -4.73 -9.28 1.60
N ALA A 65 -5.03 -8.63 0.49
CA ALA A 65 -4.02 -8.03 -0.38
C ALA A 65 -3.20 -6.96 0.36
N LEU A 66 -3.84 -6.08 1.11
CA LEU A 66 -3.16 -5.08 1.93
C LEU A 66 -2.26 -5.73 2.99
N ASP A 67 -2.76 -6.73 3.71
CA ASP A 67 -1.99 -7.43 4.73
C ASP A 67 -0.77 -8.13 4.15
N ASN A 68 -0.91 -8.73 2.97
CA ASN A 68 0.19 -9.42 2.29
C ASN A 68 1.26 -8.46 1.76
N VAL A 69 0.90 -7.24 1.44
CA VAL A 69 1.84 -6.23 0.91
C VAL A 69 2.45 -5.36 2.01
N ALA A 70 1.79 -5.25 3.16
CA ALA A 70 2.26 -4.40 4.26
C ALA A 70 3.61 -4.88 4.80
N PRO A 71 4.66 -4.02 4.78
CA PRO A 71 5.97 -4.41 5.27
C PRO A 71 6.05 -4.33 6.80
N ALA A 72 6.73 -5.28 7.44
CA ALA A 72 7.00 -5.24 8.87
C ALA A 72 8.24 -4.41 9.20
N ILE A 73 9.22 -4.40 8.29
CA ILE A 73 10.53 -3.75 8.45
C ILE A 73 10.86 -2.99 7.17
N GLU A 74 11.48 -1.83 7.32
CA GLU A 74 12.08 -1.06 6.22
C GLU A 74 13.50 -0.63 6.60
N VAL A 75 14.27 -0.14 5.63
CA VAL A 75 15.58 0.46 5.90
C VAL A 75 15.47 1.98 5.83
N ARG A 76 16.12 2.65 6.76
CA ARG A 76 16.24 4.11 6.80
C ARG A 76 17.71 4.51 6.81
N SER A 77 18.04 5.52 6.02
CA SER A 77 19.39 6.04 5.99
C SER A 77 19.69 6.80 7.27
N ARG A 78 20.82 6.51 7.89
CA ARG A 78 21.36 7.23 9.03
C ARG A 78 22.81 7.60 8.79
N ARG A 79 23.17 8.84 9.06
CA ARG A 79 24.54 9.30 8.96
C ARG A 79 25.23 9.19 10.32
N VAL A 80 26.30 8.41 10.40
CA VAL A 80 27.10 8.22 11.61
C VAL A 80 28.58 8.37 11.25
N GLY A 81 29.27 9.32 11.90
CA GLY A 81 30.71 9.52 11.69
C GLY A 81 31.10 9.83 10.24
N GLY A 82 30.25 10.53 9.49
CA GLY A 82 30.49 10.87 8.08
C GLY A 82 30.12 9.79 7.08
N ALA A 83 29.81 8.57 7.51
CA ALA A 83 29.31 7.48 6.66
C ALA A 83 27.80 7.38 6.75
N THR A 84 27.16 6.99 5.64
CA THR A 84 25.70 6.77 5.57
C THR A 84 25.42 5.26 5.64
N TYR A 85 24.64 4.84 6.61
CA TYR A 85 24.22 3.46 6.82
C TYR A 85 22.74 3.29 6.54
N GLN A 86 22.37 2.17 5.94
CA GLN A 86 20.98 1.74 5.79
C GLN A 86 20.59 0.94 7.03
N VAL A 87 19.80 1.51 7.91
CA VAL A 87 19.46 0.93 9.21
C VAL A 87 18.08 0.30 9.16
N PRO A 88 17.91 -1.02 9.45
CA PRO A 88 16.60 -1.66 9.54
C PRO A 88 15.80 -1.08 10.72
N VAL A 89 14.56 -0.72 10.48
CA VAL A 89 13.64 -0.22 11.51
C VAL A 89 12.26 -0.84 11.34
N GLU A 90 11.57 -1.07 12.44
CA GLU A 90 10.18 -1.51 12.41
C GLU A 90 9.28 -0.42 11.83
N VAL A 91 8.28 -0.83 11.06
CA VAL A 91 7.32 0.08 10.44
C VAL A 91 6.10 0.21 11.35
N ARG A 92 5.72 1.46 11.67
CA ARG A 92 4.50 1.74 12.44
C ARG A 92 3.25 1.31 11.67
N PRO A 93 2.16 0.91 12.35
CA PRO A 93 0.94 0.42 11.68
C PRO A 93 0.37 1.38 10.64
N GLU A 94 0.33 2.68 10.92
CA GLU A 94 -0.15 3.69 9.97
C GLU A 94 0.71 3.76 8.70
N ARG A 95 2.03 3.68 8.88
CA ARG A 95 2.96 3.68 7.74
C ARG A 95 2.92 2.36 6.97
N ARG A 96 2.72 1.24 7.64
CA ARG A 96 2.52 -0.07 6.99
C ARG A 96 1.35 -0.01 6.02
N GLN A 97 0.22 0.53 6.47
CA GLN A 97 -0.97 0.70 5.63
C GLN A 97 -0.70 1.65 4.46
N ALA A 98 -0.05 2.78 4.70
CA ALA A 98 0.28 3.75 3.66
C ALA A 98 1.22 3.16 2.60
N LEU A 99 2.22 2.40 3.00
CA LEU A 99 3.14 1.73 2.07
C LEU A 99 2.42 0.64 1.27
N ALA A 100 1.57 -0.17 1.91
CA ALA A 100 0.80 -1.20 1.22
C ALA A 100 -0.10 -0.60 0.13
N ILE A 101 -0.82 0.47 0.45
CA ILE A 101 -1.66 1.19 -0.51
C ILE A 101 -0.82 1.73 -1.67
N ARG A 102 0.28 2.40 -1.38
CA ARG A 102 1.18 2.97 -2.39
C ARG A 102 1.75 1.92 -3.32
N TRP A 103 2.22 0.82 -2.78
CA TRP A 103 2.85 -0.24 -3.58
C TRP A 103 1.83 -0.99 -4.43
N LEU A 104 0.62 -1.22 -3.91
CA LEU A 104 -0.47 -1.82 -4.71
C LEU A 104 -0.85 -0.93 -5.88
N ILE A 105 -1.00 0.36 -5.67
CA ILE A 105 -1.36 1.32 -6.72
C ILE A 105 -0.25 1.41 -7.77
N THR A 106 1.00 1.53 -7.33
CA THR A 106 2.16 1.58 -8.23
C THR A 106 2.29 0.31 -9.06
N ALA A 107 2.13 -0.85 -8.43
CA ALA A 107 2.18 -2.14 -9.12
C ALA A 107 1.03 -2.30 -10.12
N ALA A 108 -0.18 -1.90 -9.76
CA ALA A 108 -1.34 -1.92 -10.66
C ALA A 108 -1.11 -1.04 -11.88
N ARG A 109 -0.63 0.18 -11.68
CA ARG A 109 -0.32 1.12 -12.79
C ARG A 109 0.75 0.58 -13.73
N GLY A 110 1.68 -0.21 -13.26
CA GLY A 110 2.76 -0.82 -14.04
C GLY A 110 2.36 -2.08 -14.82
N ARG A 111 1.13 -2.57 -14.67
CA ARG A 111 0.65 -3.77 -15.40
C ARG A 111 0.36 -3.46 -16.86
N ASN A 112 0.40 -4.48 -17.69
CA ASN A 112 0.13 -4.39 -19.13
C ASN A 112 -1.36 -4.53 -19.51
N ASP A 113 -2.23 -4.70 -18.54
CA ASP A 113 -3.67 -4.80 -18.77
C ASP A 113 -4.22 -3.50 -19.39
N LYS A 114 -5.32 -3.59 -20.13
CA LYS A 114 -5.83 -2.48 -20.93
C LYS A 114 -6.38 -1.32 -20.10
N THR A 115 -7.20 -1.61 -19.10
CA THR A 115 -7.86 -0.60 -18.28
C THR A 115 -7.31 -0.59 -16.86
N MET A 116 -7.47 0.54 -16.15
CA MET A 116 -7.07 0.61 -14.74
C MET A 116 -7.91 -0.31 -13.85
N VAL A 117 -9.16 -0.52 -14.20
CA VAL A 117 -10.04 -1.49 -13.52
C VAL A 117 -9.45 -2.90 -13.58
N ASP A 118 -9.03 -3.34 -14.77
CA ASP A 118 -8.40 -4.65 -14.96
C ASP A 118 -7.05 -4.74 -14.24
N ARG A 119 -6.23 -3.72 -14.36
CA ARG A 119 -4.93 -3.63 -13.68
C ARG A 119 -5.08 -3.76 -12.17
N LEU A 120 -5.98 -3.00 -11.58
CA LEU A 120 -6.20 -2.99 -10.14
C LEU A 120 -6.80 -4.32 -9.67
N SER A 121 -7.82 -4.85 -10.35
CA SER A 121 -8.44 -6.12 -9.97
C SER A 121 -7.45 -7.28 -10.03
N ASN A 122 -6.64 -7.36 -11.08
CA ASN A 122 -5.65 -8.41 -11.24
C ASN A 122 -4.53 -8.30 -10.19
N GLU A 123 -4.06 -7.08 -9.90
CA GLU A 123 -3.05 -6.88 -8.86
C GLU A 123 -3.57 -7.24 -7.46
N LEU A 124 -4.81 -6.87 -7.13
CA LEU A 124 -5.42 -7.23 -5.85
C LEU A 124 -5.59 -8.75 -5.70
N ILE A 125 -6.02 -9.43 -6.76
CA ILE A 125 -6.13 -10.89 -6.76
C ILE A 125 -4.76 -11.54 -6.56
N ASP A 126 -3.75 -11.11 -7.31
CA ASP A 126 -2.39 -11.64 -7.19
C ASP A 126 -1.81 -11.38 -5.79
N ALA A 127 -1.97 -10.17 -5.26
CA ALA A 127 -1.48 -9.81 -3.94
C ALA A 127 -2.19 -10.60 -2.82
N SER A 128 -3.48 -10.88 -2.95
CA SER A 128 -4.21 -11.72 -2.00
C SER A 128 -3.67 -13.16 -1.95
N ASN A 129 -3.07 -13.61 -3.04
CA ASN A 129 -2.41 -14.92 -3.17
C ASN A 129 -0.88 -14.87 -2.99
N ASN A 130 -0.35 -13.82 -2.39
CA ASN A 130 1.10 -13.59 -2.23
C ASN A 130 1.89 -13.60 -3.55
N ARG A 131 1.31 -13.05 -4.61
CA ARG A 131 1.93 -12.91 -5.91
C ARG A 131 1.89 -11.46 -6.39
N GLY A 132 2.58 -11.16 -7.47
CA GLY A 132 2.57 -9.86 -8.11
C GLY A 132 3.69 -8.93 -7.65
N ASN A 133 3.79 -7.79 -8.32
CA ASN A 133 4.88 -6.84 -8.11
C ASN A 133 4.81 -6.09 -6.76
N ALA A 134 3.62 -5.89 -6.21
CA ALA A 134 3.46 -5.27 -4.90
C ALA A 134 4.05 -6.17 -3.80
N VAL A 135 3.75 -7.46 -3.83
CA VAL A 135 4.32 -8.46 -2.90
C VAL A 135 5.82 -8.57 -3.10
N LYS A 136 6.29 -8.55 -4.35
CA LYS A 136 7.73 -8.54 -4.66
C LYS A 136 8.42 -7.33 -4.04
N LYS A 137 7.81 -6.16 -4.09
CA LYS A 137 8.34 -4.94 -3.44
C LYS A 137 8.50 -5.11 -1.93
N ARG A 138 7.52 -5.72 -1.27
CA ARG A 138 7.63 -6.06 0.15
C ARG A 138 8.79 -7.03 0.41
N GLU A 139 8.90 -8.10 -0.38
CA GLU A 139 9.97 -9.09 -0.24
C GLU A 139 11.35 -8.47 -0.44
N ASP A 140 11.50 -7.62 -1.45
CA ASP A 140 12.77 -6.91 -1.70
C ASP A 140 13.12 -5.97 -0.54
N THR A 141 12.13 -5.29 0.04
CA THR A 141 12.32 -4.42 1.20
C THR A 141 12.75 -5.23 2.43
N HIS A 142 12.12 -6.38 2.68
CA HIS A 142 12.48 -7.27 3.77
C HIS A 142 13.87 -7.88 3.57
N ARG A 143 14.22 -8.26 2.34
CA ARG A 143 15.55 -8.77 1.99
C ARG A 143 16.63 -7.71 2.21
N MET A 144 16.35 -6.46 1.83
CA MET A 144 17.27 -5.34 2.08
C MET A 144 17.46 -5.09 3.57
N ALA A 145 16.40 -5.15 4.37
CA ALA A 145 16.47 -5.02 5.82
C ALA A 145 17.29 -6.17 6.45
N GLU A 146 17.12 -7.39 5.99
CA GLU A 146 17.90 -8.54 6.45
C GLU A 146 19.39 -8.42 6.07
N ALA A 147 19.69 -7.98 4.86
CA ALA A 147 21.06 -7.74 4.42
C ALA A 147 21.78 -6.67 5.25
N ASN A 148 21.04 -5.70 5.79
CA ASN A 148 21.57 -4.62 6.64
C ASN A 148 21.36 -4.88 8.14
N ARG A 149 21.01 -6.10 8.53
CA ARG A 149 20.77 -6.49 9.93
C ARG A 149 21.93 -6.16 10.86
N ALA A 150 23.16 -6.24 10.39
CA ALA A 150 24.36 -5.90 11.16
C ALA A 150 24.36 -4.46 11.68
N PHE A 151 23.64 -3.54 11.04
CA PHE A 151 23.52 -2.13 11.41
C PHE A 151 22.31 -1.82 12.31
N SER A 152 21.58 -2.83 12.77
CA SER A 152 20.39 -2.64 13.60
C SER A 152 20.67 -1.90 14.92
N HIS A 153 21.90 -1.99 15.46
CA HIS A 153 22.33 -1.28 16.66
C HIS A 153 22.47 0.24 16.45
N TYR A 154 22.46 0.73 15.21
CA TYR A 154 22.43 2.17 14.91
C TYR A 154 21.03 2.77 14.93
N ARG A 155 20.00 2.03 15.34
CA ARG A 155 18.64 2.56 15.47
C ARG A 155 18.59 3.78 16.40
N TRP A 156 17.66 4.68 16.13
CA TRP A 156 17.34 5.82 16.99
C TRP A 156 16.58 5.37 18.23
#